data_ccf2eea214a4586a1afa15226a4a3fdd
#
_entry.id   ccf2eea214a4586a1afa15226a4a3fdd
#
_cell.length_a   1.000
_cell.length_b   1.000
_cell.length_c   1.000
_cell.angle_alpha   90.00
_cell.angle_beta   90.00
_cell.angle_gamma   90.00
#
_symmetry.space_group_name_H-M   'P 1'
#
loop_
_entity.id
_entity.type
_entity.pdbx_description
1 polymer ?
#
loop_
_entity_poly.entity_id
_entity_poly.type
_entity_poly.pdbx_seq_one_letter_code
_entity_poly.pdbx_strand_id
1 'polypeptide(L)'
;MSRLSQISSEFFIFIGLAFLIAIAFEIASLEQLNDFRTQQESEAVKDIALKLQKELLIAADVEDGYVRIFQIPDKIDSINYSLTTQNSTITVKSKNSLYITAIPRIIGNVSKGSNIINKTGGVIYISNIRPFIFTDLSVCQNAQNNGLCAGLDLVYGGGYQAACCSEHGLCC
;
A
#
# COMPACT_ATOMS: atom_id res chain seq x y z
N MET A 1 31.49 52.14 39.56
CA MET A 1 31.12 50.68 39.63
C MET A 1 29.84 50.32 38.91
N SER A 2 29.27 51.10 37.97
CA SER A 2 27.96 50.85 37.39
C SER A 2 27.94 50.28 35.93
N ARG A 3 29.05 50.29 35.22
CA ARG A 3 29.08 49.84 33.82
C ARG A 3 29.11 48.31 33.65
N LEU A 4 29.66 47.56 34.58
CA LEU A 4 29.72 46.09 34.49
C LEU A 4 28.36 45.40 34.75
N SER A 5 27.50 46.01 35.56
CA SER A 5 26.15 45.49 35.86
C SER A 5 25.18 45.71 34.69
N GLN A 6 25.38 46.72 33.88
CA GLN A 6 24.54 47.06 32.73
C GLN A 6 24.78 46.09 31.56
N ILE A 7 26.04 45.73 31.29
CA ILE A 7 26.41 44.76 30.26
C ILE A 7 25.82 43.35 30.56
N SER A 8 25.74 42.96 31.82
CA SER A 8 25.18 41.68 32.23
C SER A 8 23.67 41.58 31.95
N SER A 9 22.91 42.65 32.20
CA SER A 9 21.46 42.65 31.95
C SER A 9 21.10 42.66 30.47
N GLU A 10 21.82 43.39 29.65
CA GLU A 10 21.64 43.40 28.20
C GLU A 10 21.93 42.03 27.59
N PHE A 11 22.95 41.34 28.03
CA PHE A 11 23.30 39.99 27.59
C PHE A 11 22.16 38.97 27.85
N PHE A 12 21.55 39.02 29.05
CA PHE A 12 20.42 38.14 29.38
C PHE A 12 19.18 38.43 28.52
N ILE A 13 18.91 39.67 28.17
CA ILE A 13 17.82 40.08 27.30
C ILE A 13 18.04 39.50 25.88
N PHE A 14 19.26 39.60 25.32
CA PHE A 14 19.59 39.05 24.03
C PHE A 14 19.48 37.53 24.00
N ILE A 15 19.95 36.83 25.02
CA ILE A 15 19.78 35.38 25.13
C ILE A 15 18.30 35.01 25.21
N GLY A 16 17.50 35.69 26.04
CA GLY A 16 16.07 35.46 26.14
C GLY A 16 15.33 35.66 24.81
N LEU A 17 15.68 36.72 24.08
CA LEU A 17 15.12 36.96 22.75
C LEU A 17 15.52 35.88 21.73
N ALA A 18 16.77 35.45 21.75
CA ALA A 18 17.24 34.36 20.90
C ALA A 18 16.49 33.05 21.15
N PHE A 19 16.23 32.68 22.40
CA PHE A 19 15.43 31.54 22.77
C PHE A 19 13.99 31.65 22.28
N LEU A 20 13.35 32.82 22.42
CA LEU A 20 11.99 33.03 21.92
C LEU A 20 11.90 32.85 20.41
N ILE A 21 12.87 33.36 19.65
CA ILE A 21 12.96 33.21 18.21
C ILE A 21 13.15 31.72 17.85
N ALA A 22 14.01 30.98 18.55
CA ALA A 22 14.26 29.58 18.33
C ALA A 22 12.98 28.74 18.55
N ILE A 23 12.25 28.97 19.64
CA ILE A 23 11.00 28.29 19.95
C ILE A 23 9.95 28.60 18.87
N ALA A 24 9.80 29.85 18.46
CA ALA A 24 8.87 30.20 17.39
C ALA A 24 9.20 29.51 16.06
N PHE A 25 10.48 29.41 15.75
CA PHE A 25 10.95 28.69 14.55
C PHE A 25 10.67 27.18 14.62
N GLU A 26 10.87 26.55 15.79
CA GLU A 26 10.56 25.11 15.96
C GLU A 26 9.07 24.84 15.76
N ILE A 27 8.19 25.66 16.32
CA ILE A 27 6.73 25.51 16.16
C ILE A 27 6.33 25.63 14.68
N ALA A 28 6.82 26.64 13.98
CA ALA A 28 6.53 26.82 12.55
C ALA A 28 7.08 25.65 11.69
N SER A 29 8.22 25.10 12.05
CA SER A 29 8.81 23.95 11.33
C SER A 29 8.00 22.67 11.51
N LEU A 30 7.40 22.43 12.67
CA LEU A 30 6.57 21.25 12.93
C LEU A 30 5.27 21.26 12.08
N GLU A 31 4.65 22.42 11.92
CA GLU A 31 3.48 22.56 11.05
C GLU A 31 3.81 22.24 9.59
N GLN A 32 4.91 22.78 9.07
CA GLN A 32 5.36 22.51 7.70
C GLN A 32 5.67 21.03 7.47
N LEU A 33 6.26 20.32 8.43
CA LEU A 33 6.53 18.88 8.32
C LEU A 33 5.26 18.04 8.25
N ASN A 34 4.22 18.41 8.97
CA ASN A 34 2.93 17.73 8.92
C ASN A 34 2.24 17.94 7.56
N ASP A 35 2.25 19.16 7.05
CA ASP A 35 1.67 19.48 5.74
C ASP A 35 2.40 18.74 4.62
N PHE A 36 3.73 18.70 4.68
CA PHE A 36 4.54 17.97 3.71
C PHE A 36 4.23 16.46 3.72
N ARG A 37 4.09 15.83 4.89
CA ARG A 37 3.71 14.41 5.00
C ARG A 37 2.32 14.15 4.43
N THR A 38 1.37 15.02 4.69
CA THR A 38 0.00 14.87 4.16
C THR A 38 -0.02 15.03 2.65
N GLN A 39 0.75 15.95 2.10
CA GLN A 39 0.88 16.13 0.66
C GLN A 39 1.54 14.90 0.01
N GLN A 40 2.61 14.39 0.59
CA GLN A 40 3.31 13.18 0.11
C GLN A 40 2.37 11.96 0.11
N GLU A 41 1.56 11.79 1.17
CA GLU A 41 0.54 10.74 1.25
C GLU A 41 -0.52 10.89 0.14
N SER A 42 -0.98 12.12 -0.12
CA SER A 42 -1.95 12.41 -1.17
C SER A 42 -1.42 12.09 -2.56
N GLU A 43 -0.19 12.49 -2.86
CA GLU A 43 0.47 12.18 -4.14
C GLU A 43 0.66 10.67 -4.33
N ALA A 44 1.10 9.96 -3.30
CA ALA A 44 1.29 8.51 -3.35
C ALA A 44 -0.03 7.74 -3.60
N VAL A 45 -1.13 8.16 -2.97
CA VAL A 45 -2.48 7.60 -3.19
C VAL A 45 -2.95 7.87 -4.62
N LYS A 46 -2.73 9.08 -5.13
CA LYS A 46 -3.05 9.48 -6.50
C LYS A 46 -2.27 8.67 -7.52
N ASP A 47 -0.97 8.47 -7.31
CA ASP A 47 -0.10 7.72 -8.23
C ASP A 47 -0.55 6.28 -8.40
N ILE A 48 -0.94 5.61 -7.32
CA ILE A 48 -1.51 4.25 -7.41
C ILE A 48 -2.81 4.24 -8.20
N ALA A 49 -3.71 5.17 -7.93
CA ALA A 49 -4.98 5.24 -8.65
C ALA A 49 -4.76 5.49 -10.15
N LEU A 50 -3.86 6.40 -10.51
CA LEU A 50 -3.52 6.70 -11.91
C LEU A 50 -2.80 5.54 -12.59
N LYS A 51 -1.90 4.83 -11.88
CA LYS A 51 -1.25 3.63 -12.40
C LYS A 51 -2.29 2.55 -12.73
N LEU A 52 -3.23 2.30 -11.82
CA LEU A 52 -4.33 1.36 -12.04
C LEU A 52 -5.23 1.77 -13.19
N GLN A 53 -5.62 3.03 -13.23
CA GLN A 53 -6.41 3.57 -14.34
C GLN A 53 -5.71 3.35 -15.67
N LYS A 54 -4.40 3.64 -15.76
CA LYS A 54 -3.61 3.44 -16.97
C LYS A 54 -3.58 1.98 -17.42
N GLU A 55 -3.36 1.03 -16.50
CA GLU A 55 -3.37 -0.41 -16.83
C GLU A 55 -4.73 -0.86 -17.39
N LEU A 56 -5.83 -0.39 -16.80
CA LEU A 56 -7.17 -0.72 -17.25
C LEU A 56 -7.56 -0.04 -18.57
N LEU A 57 -7.11 1.20 -18.79
CA LEU A 57 -7.31 1.90 -20.08
C LEU A 57 -6.55 1.20 -21.20
N ILE A 58 -5.31 0.76 -20.97
CA ILE A 58 -4.55 -0.04 -21.94
C ILE A 58 -5.33 -1.31 -22.28
N ALA A 59 -5.84 -2.03 -21.27
CA ALA A 59 -6.63 -3.22 -21.51
C ALA A 59 -7.93 -2.95 -22.28
N ALA A 60 -8.53 -1.78 -22.10
CA ALA A 60 -9.73 -1.40 -22.85
C ALA A 60 -9.44 -1.14 -24.34
N ASP A 61 -8.27 -0.60 -24.65
CA ASP A 61 -7.88 -0.19 -26.01
C ASP A 61 -7.31 -1.34 -26.87
N VAL A 62 -6.75 -2.39 -26.23
CA VAL A 62 -6.12 -3.52 -26.93
C VAL A 62 -7.20 -4.52 -27.40
N GLU A 63 -6.89 -5.36 -28.40
CA GLU A 63 -7.75 -6.39 -28.94
C GLU A 63 -8.06 -7.53 -27.94
N ASP A 64 -9.09 -8.32 -28.25
CA ASP A 64 -9.43 -9.51 -27.44
C ASP A 64 -8.28 -10.53 -27.41
N GLY A 65 -8.19 -11.26 -26.32
CA GLY A 65 -7.08 -12.18 -26.05
C GLY A 65 -5.93 -11.53 -25.27
N TYR A 66 -6.04 -10.25 -24.93
CA TYR A 66 -5.05 -9.58 -24.10
C TYR A 66 -5.05 -10.14 -22.69
N VAL A 67 -3.89 -10.58 -22.23
CA VAL A 67 -3.65 -11.05 -20.87
C VAL A 67 -2.46 -10.32 -20.29
N ARG A 68 -2.62 -9.73 -19.09
CA ARG A 68 -1.56 -9.03 -18.39
C ARG A 68 -1.61 -9.26 -16.90
N ILE A 69 -0.47 -9.52 -16.30
CA ILE A 69 -0.29 -9.57 -14.86
C ILE A 69 0.28 -8.22 -14.40
N PHE A 70 -0.32 -7.63 -13.39
CA PHE A 70 0.19 -6.42 -12.75
C PHE A 70 0.12 -6.54 -11.23
N GLN A 71 1.01 -5.83 -10.55
CA GLN A 71 1.15 -5.91 -9.11
C GLN A 71 0.84 -4.57 -8.45
N ILE A 72 0.05 -4.64 -7.39
CA ILE A 72 -0.31 -3.50 -6.54
C ILE A 72 0.39 -3.72 -5.20
N PRO A 73 1.19 -2.78 -4.73
CA PRO A 73 1.90 -2.92 -3.47
C PRO A 73 0.94 -2.97 -2.28
N ASP A 74 1.29 -3.72 -1.25
CA ASP A 74 0.48 -3.80 -0.02
C ASP A 74 0.49 -2.49 0.77
N LYS A 75 1.58 -1.75 0.70
CA LYS A 75 1.80 -0.44 1.34
C LYS A 75 2.52 0.49 0.38
N ILE A 76 2.32 1.80 0.56
CA ILE A 76 3.03 2.85 -0.16
C ILE A 76 3.88 3.60 0.86
N ASP A 77 5.21 3.54 0.75
CA ASP A 77 6.14 4.21 1.68
C ASP A 77 5.75 4.03 3.16
N SER A 78 5.40 2.79 3.55
CA SER A 78 4.91 2.41 4.87
C SER A 78 3.47 2.87 5.20
N ILE A 79 2.78 3.54 4.29
CA ILE A 79 1.40 4.00 4.45
C ILE A 79 0.43 2.87 4.11
N ASN A 80 -0.48 2.56 5.02
CA ASN A 80 -1.58 1.65 4.75
C ASN A 80 -2.68 2.36 3.96
N TYR A 81 -3.19 1.71 2.94
CA TYR A 81 -4.32 2.22 2.16
C TYR A 81 -5.33 1.10 1.89
N SER A 82 -6.53 1.47 1.52
CA SER A 82 -7.58 0.57 1.02
C SER A 82 -7.88 0.88 -0.43
N LEU A 83 -8.24 -0.15 -1.17
CA LEU A 83 -8.62 -0.07 -2.57
C LEU A 83 -10.03 -0.64 -2.71
N THR A 84 -10.91 0.09 -3.40
CA THR A 84 -12.27 -0.34 -3.69
C THR A 84 -12.60 -0.03 -5.13
N THR A 85 -13.22 -1.00 -5.80
CA THR A 85 -13.67 -0.87 -7.19
C THR A 85 -15.18 -0.98 -7.22
N GLN A 86 -15.88 0.05 -7.67
CA GLN A 86 -17.34 0.07 -7.78
C GLN A 86 -17.78 0.98 -8.94
N ASN A 87 -18.82 0.56 -9.68
CA ASN A 87 -19.51 1.40 -10.68
C ASN A 87 -18.56 2.13 -11.65
N SER A 88 -17.58 1.42 -12.22
CA SER A 88 -16.56 2.01 -13.11
C SER A 88 -15.71 3.12 -12.46
N THR A 89 -15.51 3.03 -11.15
CA THR A 89 -14.60 3.90 -10.41
C THR A 89 -13.66 3.07 -9.54
N ILE A 90 -12.44 3.57 -9.39
CA ILE A 90 -11.49 3.10 -8.38
C ILE A 90 -11.39 4.18 -7.31
N THR A 91 -11.55 3.76 -6.07
CA THR A 91 -11.32 4.57 -4.89
C THR A 91 -10.10 4.04 -4.14
N VAL A 92 -9.09 4.87 -3.99
CA VAL A 92 -7.92 4.61 -3.16
C VAL A 92 -7.99 5.54 -1.95
N LYS A 93 -8.00 4.97 -0.76
CA LYS A 93 -8.13 5.70 0.50
C LYS A 93 -7.02 5.33 1.46
N SER A 94 -6.33 6.32 1.99
CA SER A 94 -5.44 6.21 3.14
C SER A 94 -6.06 6.84 4.39
N LYS A 95 -5.27 7.04 5.42
CA LYS A 95 -5.75 7.67 6.67
C LYS A 95 -6.21 9.12 6.44
N ASN A 96 -5.42 9.89 5.67
CA ASN A 96 -5.62 11.34 5.51
C ASN A 96 -5.98 11.74 4.06
N SER A 97 -5.98 10.81 3.11
CA SER A 97 -6.17 11.10 1.69
C SER A 97 -7.15 10.13 1.04
N LEU A 98 -7.92 10.67 0.11
CA LEU A 98 -8.87 9.92 -0.70
C LEU A 98 -8.72 10.37 -2.16
N TYR A 99 -8.54 9.41 -3.06
CA TYR A 99 -8.53 9.67 -4.49
C TYR A 99 -9.49 8.74 -5.22
N ILE A 100 -10.31 9.31 -6.10
CA ILE A 100 -11.31 8.59 -6.89
C ILE A 100 -11.03 8.87 -8.36
N THR A 101 -10.97 7.81 -9.16
CA THR A 101 -10.80 7.95 -10.61
C THR A 101 -11.74 7.03 -11.39
N ALA A 102 -12.17 7.47 -12.56
CA ALA A 102 -12.98 6.66 -13.46
C ALA A 102 -12.13 5.61 -14.17
N ILE A 103 -12.71 4.42 -14.37
CA ILE A 103 -12.09 3.29 -15.08
C ILE A 103 -13.07 2.71 -16.10
N PRO A 104 -12.60 1.99 -17.11
CA PRO A 104 -13.45 1.20 -17.97
C PRO A 104 -14.29 0.21 -17.15
N ARG A 105 -15.41 -0.23 -17.75
CA ARG A 105 -16.21 -1.27 -17.11
C ARG A 105 -15.42 -2.57 -17.04
N ILE A 106 -15.30 -3.10 -15.84
CA ILE A 106 -14.60 -4.36 -15.57
C ILE A 106 -15.53 -5.34 -14.87
N ILE A 107 -15.25 -6.62 -15.01
CA ILE A 107 -15.86 -7.70 -14.22
C ILE A 107 -14.79 -8.25 -13.28
N GLY A 108 -15.09 -8.26 -11.98
CA GLY A 108 -14.16 -8.63 -10.92
C GLY A 108 -13.73 -7.43 -10.12
N ASN A 109 -12.85 -7.65 -9.15
CA ASN A 109 -12.34 -6.63 -8.24
C ASN A 109 -10.83 -6.57 -8.30
N VAL A 110 -10.30 -5.36 -8.30
CA VAL A 110 -8.87 -5.12 -8.13
C VAL A 110 -8.51 -5.25 -6.65
N SER A 111 -7.43 -5.95 -6.34
CA SER A 111 -6.94 -6.10 -4.96
C SER A 111 -5.44 -5.80 -4.87
N LYS A 112 -4.96 -5.64 -3.66
CA LYS A 112 -3.52 -5.59 -3.38
C LYS A 112 -2.86 -6.92 -3.74
N GLY A 113 -1.59 -6.88 -4.12
CA GLY A 113 -0.87 -8.04 -4.63
C GLY A 113 -0.99 -8.19 -6.15
N SER A 114 -0.91 -9.42 -6.63
CA SER A 114 -0.91 -9.72 -8.05
C SER A 114 -2.33 -9.85 -8.59
N ASN A 115 -2.59 -9.18 -9.70
CA ASN A 115 -3.86 -9.22 -10.42
C ASN A 115 -3.60 -9.63 -11.88
N ILE A 116 -4.53 -10.37 -12.47
CA ILE A 116 -4.54 -10.68 -13.89
C ILE A 116 -5.67 -9.89 -14.55
N ILE A 117 -5.35 -9.23 -15.64
CA ILE A 117 -6.31 -8.69 -16.59
C ILE A 117 -6.44 -9.70 -17.72
N ASN A 118 -7.67 -10.05 -18.10
CA ASN A 118 -7.97 -10.82 -19.29
C ASN A 118 -9.10 -10.11 -20.06
N LYS A 119 -8.89 -9.85 -21.35
CA LYS A 119 -9.92 -9.27 -22.22
C LYS A 119 -10.47 -10.33 -23.15
N THR A 120 -11.76 -10.56 -23.10
CA THR A 120 -12.46 -11.53 -23.94
C THR A 120 -13.85 -11.01 -24.29
N GLY A 121 -14.20 -11.03 -25.58
CA GLY A 121 -15.50 -10.56 -26.07
C GLY A 121 -15.75 -9.07 -25.78
N GLY A 122 -14.71 -8.23 -25.82
CA GLY A 122 -14.80 -6.81 -25.50
C GLY A 122 -14.94 -6.48 -24.01
N VAL A 123 -14.91 -7.48 -23.13
CA VAL A 123 -15.07 -7.33 -21.68
C VAL A 123 -13.74 -7.56 -20.97
N ILE A 124 -13.43 -6.71 -20.01
CA ILE A 124 -12.24 -6.81 -19.18
C ILE A 124 -12.59 -7.57 -17.90
N TYR A 125 -11.95 -8.70 -17.72
CA TYR A 125 -12.04 -9.51 -16.51
C TYR A 125 -10.81 -9.30 -15.63
N ILE A 126 -11.02 -9.12 -14.34
CA ILE A 126 -9.94 -9.03 -13.36
C ILE A 126 -10.08 -10.16 -12.37
N SER A 127 -9.02 -10.93 -12.21
CA SER A 127 -8.89 -11.96 -11.20
C SER A 127 -7.63 -11.71 -10.37
N ASN A 128 -7.72 -12.02 -9.09
CA ASN A 128 -6.59 -11.91 -8.18
C ASN A 128 -5.80 -13.21 -8.24
N ILE A 129 -4.53 -13.09 -8.56
CA ILE A 129 -3.62 -14.22 -8.34
C ILE A 129 -3.30 -14.18 -6.85
N ARG A 130 -3.85 -15.11 -6.09
CA ARG A 130 -3.17 -15.47 -4.86
C ARG A 130 -1.78 -15.94 -5.26
N PRO A 131 -0.70 -15.55 -4.56
CA PRO A 131 0.60 -16.12 -4.87
C PRO A 131 0.41 -17.63 -4.97
N PHE A 132 0.70 -18.19 -6.16
CA PHE A 132 0.63 -19.63 -6.36
C PHE A 132 1.69 -20.19 -5.43
N ILE A 133 1.28 -20.63 -4.29
CA ILE A 133 2.16 -21.32 -3.35
C ILE A 133 2.32 -22.69 -4.00
N PHE A 134 3.44 -22.89 -4.71
CA PHE A 134 3.81 -24.21 -5.17
C PHE A 134 4.00 -25.08 -3.92
N THR A 135 3.03 -25.89 -3.62
CA THR A 135 3.14 -26.85 -2.54
C THR A 135 3.92 -28.06 -3.04
N ASP A 136 5.00 -28.35 -2.35
CA ASP A 136 5.72 -29.58 -2.59
C ASP A 136 4.91 -30.75 -1.99
N LEU A 137 4.53 -31.70 -2.86
CA LEU A 137 3.76 -32.87 -2.46
C LEU A 137 4.44 -33.62 -1.29
N SER A 138 5.77 -33.68 -1.30
CA SER A 138 6.53 -34.36 -0.24
C SER A 138 6.41 -33.66 1.11
N VAL A 139 6.34 -32.32 1.11
CA VAL A 139 6.14 -31.50 2.31
C VAL A 139 4.71 -31.69 2.83
N CYS A 140 3.71 -31.67 1.95
CA CYS A 140 2.31 -31.90 2.33
C CYS A 140 2.08 -33.31 2.90
N GLN A 141 2.68 -34.34 2.29
CA GLN A 141 2.60 -35.71 2.78
C GLN A 141 3.30 -35.90 4.13
N ASN A 142 4.49 -35.31 4.29
CA ASN A 142 5.22 -35.37 5.57
C ASN A 142 4.44 -34.68 6.68
N ALA A 143 3.88 -33.51 6.41
CA ALA A 143 3.08 -32.77 7.38
C ALA A 143 1.84 -33.58 7.79
N GLN A 144 1.14 -34.19 6.86
CA GLN A 144 -0.04 -35.03 7.15
C GLN A 144 0.33 -36.27 7.96
N ASN A 145 1.38 -36.99 7.57
CA ASN A 145 1.83 -38.20 8.23
C ASN A 145 2.29 -37.95 9.66
N ASN A 146 2.81 -36.77 9.96
CA ASN A 146 3.32 -36.41 11.30
C ASN A 146 2.33 -35.53 12.10
N GLY A 147 1.13 -35.28 11.60
CA GLY A 147 0.14 -34.44 12.27
C GLY A 147 0.54 -32.96 12.39
N LEU A 148 1.42 -32.48 11.51
CA LEU A 148 1.99 -31.14 11.55
C LEU A 148 1.30 -30.15 10.58
N CYS A 149 0.14 -30.50 10.06
CA CYS A 149 -0.59 -29.67 9.08
C CYS A 149 -0.82 -28.23 9.56
N ALA A 150 -1.21 -28.04 10.81
CA ALA A 150 -1.42 -26.72 11.40
C ALA A 150 -0.13 -25.85 11.50
N GLY A 151 1.04 -26.49 11.42
CA GLY A 151 2.33 -25.79 11.45
C GLY A 151 2.84 -25.35 10.08
N LEU A 152 2.22 -25.79 8.98
CA LEU A 152 2.68 -25.48 7.62
C LEU A 152 2.67 -23.98 7.35
N ASP A 153 1.63 -23.28 7.76
CA ASP A 153 1.51 -21.84 7.57
C ASP A 153 2.53 -21.04 8.37
N LEU A 154 3.02 -21.59 9.49
CA LEU A 154 4.04 -20.95 10.31
C LEU A 154 5.43 -21.04 9.68
N VAL A 155 5.73 -22.17 9.00
CA VAL A 155 7.05 -22.44 8.42
C VAL A 155 7.19 -21.92 6.99
N TYR A 156 6.15 -22.07 6.17
CA TYR A 156 6.18 -21.79 4.76
C TYR A 156 5.37 -20.54 4.35
N GLY A 157 4.65 -19.92 5.28
CA GLY A 157 3.81 -18.74 5.07
C GLY A 157 2.32 -19.05 5.02
N GLY A 158 1.50 -18.02 5.31
CA GLY A 158 0.04 -18.18 5.41
C GLY A 158 -0.60 -18.68 4.12
N GLY A 159 -1.42 -19.72 4.25
CA GLY A 159 -2.14 -20.34 3.14
C GLY A 159 -1.48 -21.60 2.57
N TYR A 160 -0.31 -22.01 3.06
CA TYR A 160 0.38 -23.24 2.60
C TYR A 160 -0.44 -24.49 2.91
N GLN A 161 -1.05 -24.56 4.10
CA GLN A 161 -1.96 -25.66 4.48
C GLN A 161 -3.16 -25.73 3.55
N ALA A 162 -3.80 -24.59 3.27
CA ALA A 162 -4.94 -24.52 2.36
C ALA A 162 -4.58 -24.93 0.91
N ALA A 163 -3.37 -24.59 0.47
CA ALA A 163 -2.85 -24.99 -0.84
C ALA A 163 -2.55 -26.49 -0.88
N CYS A 164 -1.96 -27.10 0.16
CA CYS A 164 -1.81 -28.56 0.27
C CYS A 164 -3.16 -29.28 0.18
N CYS A 165 -4.20 -28.74 0.80
CA CYS A 165 -5.55 -29.31 0.71
C CYS A 165 -6.12 -29.22 -0.70
N SER A 166 -6.04 -28.04 -1.33
CA SER A 166 -6.64 -27.80 -2.66
C SER A 166 -5.92 -28.49 -3.81
N GLU A 167 -4.58 -28.61 -3.74
CA GLU A 167 -3.77 -29.17 -4.83
C GLU A 167 -3.56 -30.67 -4.71
N HIS A 168 -3.40 -31.17 -3.49
CA HIS A 168 -3.00 -32.55 -3.24
C HIS A 168 -4.01 -33.36 -2.41
N GLY A 169 -5.07 -32.71 -1.91
CA GLY A 169 -6.03 -33.35 -1.01
C GLY A 169 -5.45 -33.77 0.34
N LEU A 170 -4.36 -33.11 0.76
CA LEU A 170 -3.62 -33.40 1.99
C LEU A 170 -3.76 -32.24 2.97
N CYS A 171 -3.68 -32.56 4.26
CA CYS A 171 -3.81 -31.54 5.33
C CYS A 171 -5.16 -30.78 5.34
N CYS A 172 -6.22 -31.42 4.84
CA CYS A 172 -7.58 -30.91 4.93
C CYS A 172 -8.15 -31.08 6.33
#